data_de037c5ae4077ad97c93adff6dda4863
#
_entry.id   de037c5ae4077ad97c93adff6dda4863
#
_cell.length_a   1.000
_cell.length_b   1.000
_cell.length_c   1.000
_cell.angle_alpha   90.00
_cell.angle_beta   90.00
_cell.angle_gamma   90.00
#
_symmetry.space_group_name_H-M   'P 1'
#
loop_
_entity.id
_entity.type
_entity.pdbx_description
1 polymer ?
#
loop_
_entity_poly.entity_id
_entity_poly.type
_entity_poly.pdbx_seq_one_letter_code
_entity_poly.pdbx_strand_id
1 'polypeptide(L)'
;MNQPQVQQYDIVVIGGGIIGSSVAYHVLARDPAARVCVVEPDPSYEFASALRSSGGCRVQFTCPENIAMSLYSLDVIKNFENTMAANGRPAPVDWVQGGYLFLVPPERVAMLERNVARQQAMGCQVDLLTPAELKARFPSIHVDDLGAGAHTPQDGWCDPNGLLWGFRRKAVELGAVYLKDRVVAADVTPARARRVTLESGAQLDAEAFVNAAGAWSGQVAELFGMHLPVVPMRRFEHYFTCGNPIEPLPYVKDLSRLAFRSEGRGFSGGLVNGDESRGFNFDVDHDYFENVVWPAVAHRFPPLEAAKCHRTWSGLYEQNELDGNPVIGAWNARLKNLYTVAGFSGHGMMHAPAAGRGIAELLVHGAFQSLDLSKLGYERVQASQPYREEGIL
;
A
#
# COMPACT_ATOMS: atom_id res chain seq x y z
N MET A 1 36.27 -25.30 7.87
CA MET A 1 35.00 -24.54 7.81
C MET A 1 35.29 -23.39 6.87
N ASN A 2 34.61 -23.37 5.70
CA ASN A 2 34.74 -22.22 4.79
C ASN A 2 34.15 -20.99 5.51
N GLN A 3 34.93 -19.90 5.53
CA GLN A 3 34.36 -18.63 6.00
C GLN A 3 33.14 -18.28 5.14
N PRO A 4 32.04 -17.74 5.74
CA PRO A 4 30.90 -17.32 4.94
C PRO A 4 31.34 -16.31 3.90
N GLN A 5 30.88 -16.50 2.66
CA GLN A 5 31.25 -15.62 1.56
C GLN A 5 30.51 -14.27 1.78
N VAL A 6 31.29 -13.21 2.00
CA VAL A 6 30.79 -11.87 2.13
C VAL A 6 30.60 -11.26 0.73
N GLN A 7 29.38 -10.82 0.41
CA GLN A 7 29.10 -10.11 -0.83
C GLN A 7 28.93 -8.61 -0.53
N GLN A 8 29.38 -7.77 -1.44
CA GLN A 8 29.32 -6.31 -1.28
C GLN A 8 28.36 -5.67 -2.29
N TYR A 9 27.49 -4.84 -1.77
CA TYR A 9 26.53 -4.03 -2.54
C TYR A 9 26.61 -2.56 -2.13
N ASP A 10 26.07 -1.69 -2.94
CA ASP A 10 25.88 -0.29 -2.55
C ASP A 10 24.60 -0.15 -1.74
N ILE A 11 23.56 -0.91 -2.13
CA ILE A 11 22.26 -0.89 -1.45
C ILE A 11 21.74 -2.33 -1.28
N VAL A 12 21.32 -2.66 -0.06
CA VAL A 12 20.56 -3.88 0.24
C VAL A 12 19.12 -3.49 0.63
N VAL A 13 18.15 -3.95 -0.15
CA VAL A 13 16.72 -3.80 0.12
C VAL A 13 16.20 -5.08 0.78
N ILE A 14 15.62 -4.95 1.96
CA ILE A 14 15.07 -6.05 2.76
C ILE A 14 13.57 -6.10 2.52
N GLY A 15 13.11 -7.12 1.80
CA GLY A 15 11.76 -7.27 1.28
C GLY A 15 11.66 -6.89 -0.19
N GLY A 16 11.33 -7.88 -1.03
CA GLY A 16 11.18 -7.73 -2.48
C GLY A 16 9.73 -7.59 -2.94
N GLY A 17 8.80 -7.25 -2.04
CA GLY A 17 7.42 -6.93 -2.37
C GLY A 17 7.31 -5.71 -3.27
N ILE A 18 6.08 -5.21 -3.47
CA ILE A 18 5.83 -4.09 -4.41
C ILE A 18 6.65 -2.84 -4.07
N ILE A 19 6.77 -2.51 -2.77
CA ILE A 19 7.54 -1.34 -2.30
C ILE A 19 9.04 -1.53 -2.56
N GLY A 20 9.62 -2.65 -2.10
CA GLY A 20 11.05 -2.90 -2.28
C GLY A 20 11.46 -3.04 -3.74
N SER A 21 10.59 -3.64 -4.58
CA SER A 21 10.81 -3.71 -6.03
C SER A 21 10.72 -2.33 -6.69
N SER A 22 9.82 -1.44 -6.23
CA SER A 22 9.75 -0.05 -6.67
C SER A 22 11.00 0.73 -6.28
N VAL A 23 11.50 0.56 -5.03
CA VAL A 23 12.78 1.16 -4.59
C VAL A 23 13.93 0.72 -5.50
N ALA A 24 14.10 -0.59 -5.70
CA ALA A 24 15.18 -1.12 -6.54
C ALA A 24 15.12 -0.57 -7.97
N TYR A 25 13.94 -0.54 -8.57
CA TYR A 25 13.72 0.07 -9.89
C TYR A 25 14.13 1.54 -9.91
N HIS A 26 13.60 2.34 -8.97
CA HIS A 26 13.83 3.77 -8.98
C HIS A 26 15.27 4.18 -8.68
N VAL A 27 16.00 3.37 -7.88
CA VAL A 27 17.44 3.56 -7.67
C VAL A 27 18.20 3.33 -8.99
N LEU A 28 18.01 2.17 -9.61
CA LEU A 28 18.74 1.81 -10.84
C LEU A 28 18.37 2.68 -12.05
N ALA A 29 17.17 3.19 -12.09
CA ALA A 29 16.76 4.16 -13.11
C ALA A 29 17.47 5.52 -12.97
N ARG A 30 17.99 5.86 -11.77
CA ARG A 30 18.70 7.11 -11.47
C ARG A 30 20.21 6.94 -11.44
N ASP A 31 20.65 5.81 -10.91
CA ASP A 31 22.05 5.41 -10.85
C ASP A 31 22.21 3.99 -11.40
N PRO A 32 22.42 3.85 -12.73
CA PRO A 32 22.60 2.54 -13.35
C PRO A 32 23.89 1.82 -12.96
N ALA A 33 24.83 2.50 -12.27
CA ALA A 33 26.06 1.91 -11.77
C ALA A 33 25.92 1.31 -10.38
N ALA A 34 24.82 1.61 -9.66
CA ALA A 34 24.58 1.12 -8.31
C ALA A 34 24.40 -0.40 -8.29
N ARG A 35 25.08 -1.07 -7.35
CA ARG A 35 24.90 -2.50 -7.10
C ARG A 35 23.80 -2.69 -6.08
N VAL A 36 22.61 -3.06 -6.54
CA VAL A 36 21.41 -3.22 -5.72
C VAL A 36 21.09 -4.70 -5.53
N CYS A 37 21.00 -5.12 -4.25
CA CYS A 37 20.54 -6.46 -3.87
C CYS A 37 19.19 -6.36 -3.16
N VAL A 38 18.24 -7.18 -3.55
CA VAL A 38 16.94 -7.34 -2.89
C VAL A 38 16.89 -8.71 -2.24
N VAL A 39 16.65 -8.77 -0.93
CA VAL A 39 16.50 -10.02 -0.19
C VAL A 39 15.02 -10.30 0.01
N GLU A 40 14.51 -11.39 -0.56
CA GLU A 40 13.10 -11.78 -0.51
C GLU A 40 12.97 -13.27 -0.17
N PRO A 41 12.37 -13.61 0.97
CA PRO A 41 12.28 -15.01 1.40
C PRO A 41 11.31 -15.84 0.55
N ASP A 42 10.25 -15.22 0.03
CA ASP A 42 9.24 -15.91 -0.77
C ASP A 42 9.06 -15.27 -2.16
N PRO A 43 9.81 -15.73 -3.17
CA PRO A 43 9.68 -15.20 -4.54
C PRO A 43 8.37 -15.57 -5.24
N SER A 44 7.50 -16.37 -4.62
CA SER A 44 6.11 -16.57 -5.08
C SER A 44 5.20 -15.44 -4.65
N TYR A 45 5.57 -14.72 -3.59
CA TYR A 45 4.79 -13.65 -2.96
C TYR A 45 3.40 -14.10 -2.46
N GLU A 46 3.24 -15.39 -2.13
CA GLU A 46 1.96 -15.94 -1.71
C GLU A 46 1.32 -15.16 -0.55
N PHE A 47 2.15 -14.70 0.39
CA PHE A 47 1.70 -13.96 1.58
C PHE A 47 1.95 -12.44 1.50
N ALA A 48 2.36 -11.92 0.36
CA ALA A 48 2.58 -10.50 0.19
C ALA A 48 1.26 -9.72 0.26
N SER A 49 1.20 -8.68 1.08
CA SER A 49 0.00 -7.88 1.33
C SER A 49 -0.61 -7.32 0.04
N ALA A 50 0.21 -6.86 -0.89
CA ALA A 50 -0.25 -6.28 -2.15
C ALA A 50 -1.08 -7.27 -2.98
N LEU A 51 -0.64 -8.54 -3.11
CA LEU A 51 -1.31 -9.56 -3.93
C LEU A 51 -2.62 -10.06 -3.30
N ARG A 52 -2.84 -9.75 -2.04
CA ARG A 52 -4.06 -10.11 -1.29
C ARG A 52 -5.03 -8.94 -1.14
N SER A 53 -4.70 -7.78 -1.74
CA SER A 53 -5.51 -6.57 -1.70
C SER A 53 -6.48 -6.48 -2.87
N SER A 54 -7.52 -5.65 -2.72
CA SER A 54 -8.47 -5.34 -3.78
C SER A 54 -7.95 -4.39 -4.87
N GLY A 55 -6.70 -3.93 -4.79
CA GLY A 55 -6.08 -3.15 -5.86
C GLY A 55 -6.56 -1.70 -6.00
N GLY A 56 -7.29 -1.15 -5.03
CA GLY A 56 -7.84 0.20 -5.10
C GLY A 56 -6.77 1.30 -5.13
N CYS A 57 -6.96 2.29 -6.01
CA CYS A 57 -6.09 3.45 -6.18
C CYS A 57 -6.93 4.73 -6.14
N ARG A 58 -6.64 5.63 -5.19
CA ARG A 58 -7.45 6.82 -4.93
C ARG A 58 -6.61 8.02 -4.53
N VAL A 59 -7.13 9.23 -4.76
CA VAL A 59 -6.55 10.49 -4.27
C VAL A 59 -7.19 11.01 -2.99
N GLN A 60 -8.29 10.44 -2.55
CA GLN A 60 -9.05 10.90 -1.39
C GLN A 60 -8.31 10.58 -0.08
N PHE A 61 -7.32 11.42 0.23
CA PHE A 61 -6.58 11.51 1.50
C PHE A 61 -6.69 12.94 2.05
N THR A 62 -6.17 13.17 3.25
CA THR A 62 -6.17 14.49 3.92
C THR A 62 -4.80 15.02 4.22
N CYS A 63 -3.80 14.15 4.42
CA CYS A 63 -2.40 14.54 4.50
C CYS A 63 -1.89 14.93 3.10
N PRO A 64 -1.35 16.13 2.89
CA PRO A 64 -0.85 16.58 1.59
C PRO A 64 0.14 15.62 0.94
N GLU A 65 0.99 14.99 1.74
CA GLU A 65 1.99 14.03 1.27
C GLU A 65 1.31 12.79 0.65
N ASN A 66 0.24 12.27 1.26
CA ASN A 66 -0.51 11.14 0.72
C ASN A 66 -1.28 11.51 -0.55
N ILE A 67 -1.87 12.71 -0.61
CA ILE A 67 -2.53 13.22 -1.83
C ILE A 67 -1.49 13.34 -2.97
N ALA A 68 -0.32 13.92 -2.69
CA ALA A 68 0.75 14.09 -3.67
C ALA A 68 1.32 12.74 -4.14
N MET A 69 1.53 11.78 -3.22
CA MET A 69 1.92 10.41 -3.57
C MET A 69 0.87 9.74 -4.46
N SER A 70 -0.42 9.92 -4.15
CA SER A 70 -1.51 9.34 -4.96
C SER A 70 -1.55 9.92 -6.37
N LEU A 71 -1.46 11.25 -6.52
CA LEU A 71 -1.47 11.91 -7.83
C LEU A 71 -0.33 11.41 -8.71
N TYR A 72 0.90 11.37 -8.16
CA TYR A 72 2.06 10.84 -8.87
C TYR A 72 1.88 9.35 -9.22
N SER A 73 1.44 8.55 -8.26
CA SER A 73 1.31 7.11 -8.45
C SER A 73 0.23 6.74 -9.46
N LEU A 74 -0.90 7.45 -9.49
CA LEU A 74 -1.94 7.25 -10.49
C LEU A 74 -1.44 7.54 -11.90
N ASP A 75 -0.64 8.58 -12.10
CA ASP A 75 -0.03 8.87 -13.40
C ASP A 75 0.90 7.73 -13.84
N VAL A 76 1.74 7.23 -12.91
CA VAL A 76 2.61 6.07 -13.17
C VAL A 76 1.80 4.82 -13.50
N ILE A 77 0.74 4.50 -12.72
CA ILE A 77 -0.07 3.30 -12.91
C ILE A 77 -0.81 3.33 -14.26
N LYS A 78 -1.37 4.48 -14.66
CA LYS A 78 -2.05 4.64 -15.96
C LYS A 78 -1.12 4.42 -17.16
N ASN A 79 0.16 4.70 -16.99
CA ASN A 79 1.17 4.54 -18.04
C ASN A 79 2.08 3.30 -17.84
N PHE A 80 1.76 2.47 -16.83
CA PHE A 80 2.65 1.44 -16.31
C PHE A 80 3.04 0.39 -17.36
N GLU A 81 2.08 -0.10 -18.12
CA GLU A 81 2.25 -1.18 -19.09
C GLU A 81 3.44 -0.95 -20.03
N ASN A 82 3.56 0.27 -20.55
CA ASN A 82 4.62 0.64 -21.48
C ASN A 82 5.91 1.08 -20.76
N THR A 83 5.78 1.87 -19.69
CA THR A 83 6.94 2.42 -18.98
C THR A 83 7.73 1.35 -18.22
N MET A 84 7.03 0.31 -17.73
CA MET A 84 7.64 -0.83 -17.05
C MET A 84 7.82 -2.06 -17.93
N ALA A 85 7.64 -1.93 -19.23
CA ALA A 85 7.98 -3.00 -20.15
C ALA A 85 9.45 -3.42 -19.96
N ALA A 86 9.69 -4.72 -19.88
CA ALA A 86 11.02 -5.29 -19.64
C ALA A 86 11.29 -6.45 -20.60
N ASN A 87 12.50 -6.49 -21.17
CA ASN A 87 12.91 -7.51 -22.16
C ASN A 87 11.90 -7.66 -23.32
N GLY A 88 11.37 -6.54 -23.79
CA GLY A 88 10.39 -6.49 -24.88
C GLY A 88 8.98 -6.98 -24.52
N ARG A 89 8.69 -7.22 -23.24
CA ARG A 89 7.37 -7.66 -22.74
C ARG A 89 6.68 -6.52 -21.99
N PRO A 90 5.41 -6.20 -22.32
CA PRO A 90 4.66 -5.21 -21.57
C PRO A 90 4.43 -5.66 -20.11
N ALA A 91 4.10 -4.71 -19.26
CA ALA A 91 3.77 -4.93 -17.85
C ALA A 91 2.30 -4.54 -17.58
N PRO A 92 1.32 -5.35 -18.02
CA PRO A 92 -0.08 -5.03 -17.84
C PRO A 92 -0.44 -4.97 -16.36
N VAL A 93 -1.28 -4.01 -16.00
CA VAL A 93 -1.80 -3.82 -14.64
C VAL A 93 -3.34 -3.77 -14.63
N ASP A 94 -3.96 -4.02 -15.77
CA ASP A 94 -5.43 -4.06 -15.93
C ASP A 94 -6.12 -2.87 -15.26
N TRP A 95 -5.62 -1.66 -15.51
CA TRP A 95 -6.15 -0.44 -14.93
C TRP A 95 -7.62 -0.21 -15.32
N VAL A 96 -8.48 -0.07 -14.32
CA VAL A 96 -9.89 0.29 -14.50
C VAL A 96 -10.15 1.65 -13.86
N GLN A 97 -10.47 2.65 -14.66
CA GLN A 97 -10.91 3.96 -14.19
C GLN A 97 -12.40 3.90 -13.86
N GLY A 98 -12.72 3.22 -12.76
CA GLY A 98 -14.10 3.03 -12.31
C GLY A 98 -14.62 4.12 -11.35
N GLY A 99 -13.75 5.02 -10.93
CA GLY A 99 -14.05 6.01 -9.89
C GLY A 99 -13.92 5.46 -8.47
N TYR A 100 -13.98 6.38 -7.50
CA TYR A 100 -13.99 6.05 -6.07
C TYR A 100 -15.04 6.88 -5.36
N LEU A 101 -15.81 6.28 -4.44
CA LEU A 101 -16.92 6.91 -3.73
C LEU A 101 -16.76 6.71 -2.22
N PHE A 102 -16.57 7.82 -1.49
CA PHE A 102 -16.65 7.85 -0.04
C PHE A 102 -18.02 8.35 0.40
N LEU A 103 -18.64 7.67 1.34
CA LEU A 103 -19.94 8.01 1.90
C LEU A 103 -19.77 8.40 3.38
N VAL A 104 -20.49 9.42 3.81
CA VAL A 104 -20.48 9.88 5.20
C VAL A 104 -21.88 10.12 5.74
N PRO A 105 -22.09 9.94 7.07
CA PRO A 105 -23.35 10.27 7.72
C PRO A 105 -23.50 11.80 7.87
N PRO A 106 -24.70 12.31 8.21
CA PRO A 106 -24.97 13.74 8.32
C PRO A 106 -23.99 14.50 9.22
N GLU A 107 -23.59 13.93 10.35
CA GLU A 107 -22.68 14.57 11.32
C GLU A 107 -21.25 14.71 10.83
N ARG A 108 -20.87 14.03 9.73
CA ARG A 108 -19.52 14.10 9.14
C ARG A 108 -19.45 14.93 7.85
N VAL A 109 -20.54 15.53 7.39
CA VAL A 109 -20.58 16.31 6.14
C VAL A 109 -19.57 17.46 6.17
N ALA A 110 -19.54 18.26 7.23
CA ALA A 110 -18.60 19.38 7.35
C ALA A 110 -17.11 18.94 7.29
N MET A 111 -16.79 17.74 7.79
CA MET A 111 -15.45 17.15 7.67
C MET A 111 -15.17 16.80 6.20
N LEU A 112 -16.12 16.15 5.52
CA LEU A 112 -15.97 15.75 4.13
C LEU A 112 -15.79 16.97 3.21
N GLU A 113 -16.55 18.05 3.42
CA GLU A 113 -16.41 19.31 2.69
C GLU A 113 -15.01 19.90 2.81
N ARG A 114 -14.46 19.95 4.03
CA ARG A 114 -13.07 20.42 4.24
C ARG A 114 -12.05 19.53 3.52
N ASN A 115 -12.25 18.21 3.54
CA ASN A 115 -11.36 17.27 2.88
C ASN A 115 -11.43 17.44 1.35
N VAL A 116 -12.62 17.55 0.79
CA VAL A 116 -12.85 17.81 -0.65
C VAL A 116 -12.19 19.12 -1.07
N ALA A 117 -12.41 20.21 -0.32
CA ALA A 117 -11.81 21.51 -0.62
C ALA A 117 -10.25 21.42 -0.64
N ARG A 118 -9.65 20.69 0.30
CA ARG A 118 -8.20 20.45 0.34
C ARG A 118 -7.72 19.66 -0.88
N GLN A 119 -8.42 18.59 -1.23
CA GLN A 119 -8.10 17.74 -2.38
C GLN A 119 -8.20 18.54 -3.69
N GLN A 120 -9.27 19.34 -3.85
CA GLN A 120 -9.45 20.22 -5.01
C GLN A 120 -8.36 21.29 -5.11
N ALA A 121 -7.96 21.89 -3.98
CA ALA A 121 -6.84 22.83 -3.92
C ALA A 121 -5.50 22.22 -4.34
N MET A 122 -5.35 20.89 -4.23
CA MET A 122 -4.19 20.13 -4.69
C MET A 122 -4.35 19.57 -6.11
N GLY A 123 -5.41 19.95 -6.84
CA GLY A 123 -5.65 19.56 -8.23
C GLY A 123 -6.43 18.26 -8.41
N CYS A 124 -6.97 17.67 -7.34
CA CYS A 124 -7.83 16.49 -7.48
C CYS A 124 -9.22 16.90 -8.00
N GLN A 125 -9.77 16.09 -8.90
CA GLN A 125 -11.16 16.25 -9.34
C GLN A 125 -12.06 15.42 -8.41
N VAL A 126 -12.73 16.10 -7.50
CA VAL A 126 -13.62 15.48 -6.50
C VAL A 126 -14.96 16.18 -6.56
N ASP A 127 -16.01 15.40 -6.82
CA ASP A 127 -17.41 15.85 -6.75
C ASP A 127 -17.94 15.61 -5.33
N LEU A 128 -18.45 16.66 -4.68
CA LEU A 128 -19.23 16.51 -3.45
C LEU A 128 -20.69 16.33 -3.85
N LEU A 129 -21.32 15.23 -3.44
CA LEU A 129 -22.66 14.85 -3.83
C LEU A 129 -23.60 14.81 -2.62
N THR A 130 -24.76 15.45 -2.74
CA THR A 130 -25.88 15.28 -1.81
C THR A 130 -26.51 13.89 -1.92
N PRO A 131 -27.30 13.43 -0.93
CA PRO A 131 -28.02 12.16 -1.03
C PRO A 131 -28.90 12.05 -2.28
N ALA A 132 -29.54 13.15 -2.71
CA ALA A 132 -30.36 13.17 -3.91
C ALA A 132 -29.52 12.98 -5.19
N GLU A 133 -28.34 13.62 -5.28
CA GLU A 133 -27.41 13.46 -6.40
C GLU A 133 -26.77 12.07 -6.41
N LEU A 134 -26.47 11.51 -5.22
CA LEU A 134 -26.02 10.10 -5.08
C LEU A 134 -27.05 9.14 -5.65
N LYS A 135 -28.33 9.31 -5.26
CA LYS A 135 -29.45 8.48 -5.74
C LYS A 135 -29.68 8.63 -7.24
N ALA A 136 -29.53 9.84 -7.77
CA ALA A 136 -29.65 10.09 -9.21
C ALA A 136 -28.51 9.44 -10.01
N ARG A 137 -27.27 9.47 -9.48
CA ARG A 137 -26.07 8.93 -10.15
C ARG A 137 -25.96 7.42 -10.00
N PHE A 138 -26.33 6.87 -8.85
CA PHE A 138 -26.31 5.45 -8.48
C PHE A 138 -27.69 5.01 -7.99
N PRO A 139 -28.63 4.66 -8.91
CA PRO A 139 -30.02 4.41 -8.54
C PRO A 139 -30.23 3.29 -7.53
N SER A 140 -29.30 2.32 -7.44
CA SER A 140 -29.39 1.20 -6.50
C SER A 140 -28.96 1.55 -5.08
N ILE A 141 -28.33 2.74 -4.84
CA ILE A 141 -27.81 3.09 -3.53
C ILE A 141 -28.96 3.43 -2.53
N HIS A 142 -28.85 2.93 -1.32
CA HIS A 142 -29.64 3.39 -0.18
C HIS A 142 -28.99 4.65 0.39
N VAL A 143 -29.78 5.71 0.60
CA VAL A 143 -29.25 7.05 0.96
C VAL A 143 -29.84 7.64 2.23
N ASP A 144 -30.81 6.99 2.88
CA ASP A 144 -31.58 7.59 3.98
C ASP A 144 -30.74 7.89 5.23
N ASP A 145 -29.61 7.20 5.40
CA ASP A 145 -28.64 7.37 6.48
C ASP A 145 -27.43 8.20 6.07
N LEU A 146 -27.39 8.69 4.83
CA LEU A 146 -26.26 9.44 4.29
C LEU A 146 -26.46 10.96 4.43
N GLY A 147 -25.37 11.66 4.74
CA GLY A 147 -25.30 13.11 4.68
C GLY A 147 -24.73 13.62 3.37
N ALA A 148 -23.69 12.95 2.87
CA ALA A 148 -23.04 13.29 1.60
C ALA A 148 -22.15 12.12 1.09
N GLY A 149 -21.69 12.27 -0.17
CA GLY A 149 -20.63 11.44 -0.73
C GLY A 149 -19.60 12.29 -1.47
N ALA A 150 -18.36 11.82 -1.47
CA ALA A 150 -17.29 12.38 -2.30
C ALA A 150 -16.91 11.37 -3.40
N HIS A 151 -17.02 11.78 -4.65
CA HIS A 151 -16.76 10.95 -5.81
C HIS A 151 -15.57 11.48 -6.61
N THR A 152 -14.58 10.60 -6.90
CA THR A 152 -13.42 10.89 -7.73
C THR A 152 -13.45 10.04 -9.00
N PRO A 153 -13.86 10.59 -10.15
CA PRO A 153 -14.04 9.79 -11.37
C PRO A 153 -12.75 9.32 -12.02
N GLN A 154 -11.59 9.90 -11.67
CA GLN A 154 -10.29 9.48 -12.21
C GLN A 154 -9.62 8.37 -11.42
N ASP A 155 -10.10 8.07 -10.24
CA ASP A 155 -9.64 6.98 -9.39
C ASP A 155 -10.14 5.63 -9.93
N GLY A 156 -9.66 4.56 -9.36
CA GLY A 156 -10.07 3.24 -9.80
C GLY A 156 -9.28 2.13 -9.11
N TRP A 157 -8.96 1.10 -9.85
CA TRP A 157 -8.20 -0.04 -9.35
C TRP A 157 -7.36 -0.69 -10.44
N CYS A 158 -6.37 -1.45 -10.03
CA CYS A 158 -5.52 -2.19 -10.94
C CYS A 158 -5.21 -3.59 -10.39
N ASP A 159 -4.56 -4.43 -11.20
CA ASP A 159 -4.01 -5.70 -10.74
C ASP A 159 -2.72 -5.47 -9.92
N PRO A 160 -2.75 -5.73 -8.60
CA PRO A 160 -1.56 -5.60 -7.76
C PRO A 160 -0.42 -6.54 -8.15
N ASN A 161 -0.76 -7.69 -8.73
CA ASN A 161 0.21 -8.67 -9.19
C ASN A 161 1.00 -8.14 -10.39
N GLY A 162 0.29 -7.59 -11.38
CA GLY A 162 0.92 -6.91 -12.53
C GLY A 162 1.86 -5.80 -12.10
N LEU A 163 1.44 -4.99 -11.11
CA LEU A 163 2.23 -3.87 -10.60
C LEU A 163 3.52 -4.36 -9.90
N LEU A 164 3.45 -5.37 -9.03
CA LEU A 164 4.61 -5.94 -8.38
C LEU A 164 5.60 -6.54 -9.38
N TRP A 165 5.09 -7.40 -10.28
CA TRP A 165 5.95 -8.08 -11.26
C TRP A 165 6.53 -7.12 -12.30
N GLY A 166 5.83 -6.04 -12.63
CA GLY A 166 6.34 -5.00 -13.51
C GLY A 166 7.57 -4.32 -12.90
N PHE A 167 7.46 -3.81 -11.66
CA PHE A 167 8.61 -3.23 -10.95
C PHE A 167 9.77 -4.21 -10.80
N ARG A 168 9.49 -5.43 -10.36
CA ARG A 168 10.52 -6.45 -10.16
C ARG A 168 11.26 -6.79 -11.46
N ARG A 169 10.52 -7.08 -12.54
CA ARG A 169 11.13 -7.40 -13.85
C ARG A 169 11.96 -6.25 -14.38
N LYS A 170 11.47 -5.02 -14.23
CA LYS A 170 12.20 -3.83 -14.67
C LYS A 170 13.46 -3.59 -13.82
N ALA A 171 13.37 -3.76 -12.50
CA ALA A 171 14.54 -3.67 -11.64
C ALA A 171 15.61 -4.72 -12.00
N VAL A 172 15.21 -5.97 -12.29
CA VAL A 172 16.13 -7.04 -12.73
C VAL A 172 16.74 -6.71 -14.09
N GLU A 173 15.97 -6.20 -15.06
CA GLU A 173 16.48 -5.75 -16.35
C GLU A 173 17.56 -4.67 -16.19
N LEU A 174 17.39 -3.78 -15.21
CA LEU A 174 18.33 -2.71 -14.89
C LEU A 174 19.53 -3.17 -14.03
N GLY A 175 19.58 -4.44 -13.60
CA GLY A 175 20.72 -5.02 -12.90
C GLY A 175 20.51 -5.36 -11.42
N ALA A 176 19.28 -5.23 -10.87
CA ALA A 176 19.02 -5.66 -9.50
C ALA A 176 19.20 -7.18 -9.33
N VAL A 177 19.88 -7.58 -8.27
CA VAL A 177 20.04 -8.98 -7.85
C VAL A 177 18.99 -9.32 -6.81
N TYR A 178 18.17 -10.34 -7.06
CA TYR A 178 17.20 -10.86 -6.07
C TYR A 178 17.71 -12.15 -5.47
N LEU A 179 17.87 -12.17 -4.14
CA LEU A 179 18.26 -13.35 -3.37
C LEU A 179 17.02 -13.93 -2.68
N LYS A 180 16.78 -15.22 -2.90
CA LYS A 180 15.76 -15.97 -2.16
C LYS A 180 16.34 -16.33 -0.80
N ASP A 181 16.17 -15.45 0.17
CA ASP A 181 16.69 -15.64 1.53
C ASP A 181 15.99 -14.66 2.50
N ARG A 182 16.27 -14.80 3.78
CA ARG A 182 15.74 -13.98 4.87
C ARG A 182 16.86 -13.31 5.64
N VAL A 183 16.74 -12.02 5.93
CA VAL A 183 17.65 -11.34 6.86
C VAL A 183 17.27 -11.74 8.29
N VAL A 184 18.24 -12.25 9.04
CA VAL A 184 18.05 -12.75 10.41
C VAL A 184 18.90 -12.03 11.46
N ALA A 185 19.92 -11.27 11.05
CA ALA A 185 20.71 -10.46 11.96
C ALA A 185 21.31 -9.25 11.22
N ALA A 186 21.65 -8.21 11.98
CA ALA A 186 22.37 -7.04 11.48
C ALA A 186 23.56 -6.72 12.39
N ASP A 187 24.70 -6.41 11.79
CA ASP A 187 25.89 -5.86 12.46
C ASP A 187 25.82 -4.33 12.37
N VAL A 188 25.65 -3.71 13.53
CA VAL A 188 25.49 -2.27 13.66
C VAL A 188 26.52 -1.66 14.60
N THR A 189 27.12 -0.56 14.19
CA THR A 189 27.88 0.32 15.06
C THR A 189 26.96 1.41 15.65
N PRO A 190 27.41 2.22 16.60
CA PRO A 190 26.58 3.32 17.12
C PRO A 190 26.05 4.32 16.05
N ALA A 191 26.73 4.40 14.89
CA ALA A 191 26.41 5.40 13.85
C ALA A 191 26.01 4.79 12.49
N ARG A 192 26.24 3.50 12.26
CA ARG A 192 26.07 2.90 10.94
C ARG A 192 25.79 1.40 11.02
N ALA A 193 24.87 0.94 10.18
CA ALA A 193 24.74 -0.47 9.83
C ALA A 193 25.85 -0.86 8.84
N ARG A 194 26.48 -2.01 9.03
CA ARG A 194 27.60 -2.50 8.22
C ARG A 194 27.23 -3.69 7.38
N ARG A 195 26.47 -4.62 7.97
CA ARG A 195 26.26 -5.95 7.42
C ARG A 195 24.93 -6.51 7.85
N VAL A 196 24.32 -7.32 7.00
CA VAL A 196 23.25 -8.22 7.38
C VAL A 196 23.67 -9.66 7.17
N THR A 197 23.17 -10.55 8.04
CA THR A 197 23.34 -12.00 7.92
C THR A 197 22.04 -12.62 7.48
N LEU A 198 22.13 -13.48 6.48
CA LEU A 198 20.99 -14.20 5.93
C LEU A 198 20.78 -15.53 6.64
N GLU A 199 19.58 -16.10 6.54
CA GLU A 199 19.22 -17.40 7.13
C GLU A 199 20.12 -18.54 6.61
N SER A 200 20.55 -18.48 5.35
CA SER A 200 21.53 -19.40 4.77
C SER A 200 22.94 -19.29 5.37
N GLY A 201 23.22 -18.29 6.19
CA GLY A 201 24.53 -17.96 6.72
C GLY A 201 25.37 -17.04 5.83
N ALA A 202 24.89 -16.69 4.63
CA ALA A 202 25.55 -15.70 3.78
C ALA A 202 25.51 -14.31 4.44
N GLN A 203 26.51 -13.47 4.10
CA GLN A 203 26.64 -12.12 4.66
C GLN A 203 26.68 -11.08 3.55
N LEU A 204 25.94 -10.00 3.72
CA LEU A 204 25.90 -8.89 2.77
C LEU A 204 26.36 -7.60 3.47
N ASP A 205 27.44 -7.02 2.95
CA ASP A 205 27.90 -5.69 3.32
C ASP A 205 27.25 -4.66 2.38
N ALA A 206 26.84 -3.52 2.91
CA ALA A 206 26.29 -2.46 2.07
C ALA A 206 26.58 -1.05 2.60
N GLU A 207 26.56 -0.08 1.68
CA GLU A 207 26.63 1.33 2.02
C GLU A 207 25.30 1.82 2.63
N ALA A 208 24.16 1.29 2.16
CA ALA A 208 22.84 1.58 2.68
C ALA A 208 21.96 0.33 2.75
N PHE A 209 21.05 0.32 3.74
CA PHE A 209 20.05 -0.71 3.93
C PHE A 209 18.65 -0.07 3.89
N VAL A 210 17.70 -0.74 3.23
CA VAL A 210 16.30 -0.29 3.14
C VAL A 210 15.39 -1.36 3.72
N ASN A 211 14.69 -1.03 4.79
CA ASN A 211 13.63 -1.88 5.33
C ASN A 211 12.32 -1.62 4.57
N ALA A 212 11.98 -2.53 3.67
CA ALA A 212 10.75 -2.57 2.87
C ALA A 212 9.99 -3.89 3.08
N ALA A 213 10.10 -4.46 4.30
CA ALA A 213 9.62 -5.80 4.61
C ALA A 213 8.11 -5.90 4.91
N GLY A 214 7.33 -4.87 4.58
CA GLY A 214 5.87 -4.88 4.74
C GLY A 214 5.44 -5.22 6.17
N ALA A 215 4.58 -6.19 6.35
CA ALA A 215 4.08 -6.62 7.66
C ALA A 215 5.20 -7.12 8.61
N TRP A 216 6.38 -7.48 8.11
CA TRP A 216 7.56 -7.91 8.88
C TRP A 216 8.51 -6.74 9.22
N SER A 217 8.18 -5.51 8.80
CA SER A 217 9.10 -4.36 8.95
C SER A 217 9.43 -4.03 10.40
N GLY A 218 8.49 -4.23 11.34
CA GLY A 218 8.77 -4.07 12.77
C GLY A 218 9.86 -5.03 13.25
N GLN A 219 9.76 -6.32 12.91
CA GLN A 219 10.75 -7.33 13.26
C GLN A 219 12.11 -7.06 12.61
N VAL A 220 12.12 -6.64 11.33
CA VAL A 220 13.36 -6.27 10.65
C VAL A 220 14.01 -5.05 11.31
N ALA A 221 13.23 -4.04 11.71
CA ALA A 221 13.74 -2.86 12.41
C ALA A 221 14.45 -3.23 13.74
N GLU A 222 13.89 -4.19 14.49
CA GLU A 222 14.48 -4.69 15.74
C GLU A 222 15.87 -5.29 15.53
N LEU A 223 16.15 -5.95 14.40
CA LEU A 223 17.50 -6.45 14.08
C LEU A 223 18.55 -5.34 14.06
N PHE A 224 18.15 -4.12 13.72
CA PHE A 224 18.99 -2.93 13.73
C PHE A 224 18.94 -2.15 15.06
N GLY A 225 18.18 -2.63 16.04
CA GLY A 225 17.92 -1.94 17.31
C GLY A 225 17.02 -0.71 17.17
N MET A 226 16.17 -0.68 16.14
CA MET A 226 15.17 0.36 15.87
C MET A 226 13.79 -0.11 16.33
N HIS A 227 13.09 0.71 17.11
CA HIS A 227 11.67 0.45 17.38
C HIS A 227 10.81 1.08 16.30
N LEU A 228 10.12 0.26 15.51
CA LEU A 228 9.19 0.70 14.49
C LEU A 228 7.78 0.18 14.85
N PRO A 229 6.79 1.07 15.09
CA PRO A 229 5.44 0.66 15.55
C PRO A 229 4.60 0.11 14.38
N VAL A 230 5.17 -0.82 13.62
CA VAL A 230 4.52 -1.50 12.51
C VAL A 230 4.30 -2.95 12.88
N VAL A 231 3.03 -3.34 12.94
CA VAL A 231 2.61 -4.70 13.32
C VAL A 231 1.72 -5.31 12.24
N PRO A 232 1.81 -6.63 12.05
CA PRO A 232 0.89 -7.32 11.14
C PRO A 232 -0.52 -7.31 11.72
N MET A 233 -1.51 -7.02 10.86
CA MET A 233 -2.92 -7.02 11.23
C MET A 233 -3.73 -7.65 10.11
N ARG A 234 -4.47 -8.72 10.42
CA ARG A 234 -5.25 -9.48 9.45
C ARG A 234 -6.37 -8.64 8.86
N ARG A 235 -6.64 -8.86 7.57
CA ARG A 235 -7.79 -8.35 6.82
C ARG A 235 -8.37 -9.45 5.96
N PHE A 236 -9.72 -9.46 5.84
CA PHE A 236 -10.42 -10.34 4.91
C PHE A 236 -10.76 -9.60 3.64
N GLU A 237 -10.69 -10.33 2.56
CA GLU A 237 -11.18 -9.95 1.25
C GLU A 237 -12.08 -11.06 0.73
N HIS A 238 -13.16 -10.70 0.06
CA HIS A 238 -14.18 -11.64 -0.42
C HIS A 238 -14.42 -11.41 -1.90
N TYR A 239 -14.61 -12.48 -2.65
CA TYR A 239 -15.18 -12.42 -3.98
C TYR A 239 -16.61 -12.96 -3.94
N PHE A 240 -17.55 -12.14 -4.38
CA PHE A 240 -18.98 -12.47 -4.38
C PHE A 240 -19.67 -12.03 -5.67
N THR A 241 -20.77 -12.68 -6.02
CA THR A 241 -21.59 -12.36 -7.19
C THR A 241 -23.03 -12.15 -6.78
N CYS A 242 -23.78 -11.40 -7.60
CA CYS A 242 -25.23 -11.29 -7.48
C CYS A 242 -25.87 -11.43 -8.86
N GLY A 243 -27.00 -12.12 -8.91
CA GLY A 243 -27.76 -12.31 -10.16
C GLY A 243 -28.67 -11.13 -10.48
N ASN A 244 -28.95 -10.27 -9.51
CA ASN A 244 -29.78 -9.10 -9.74
C ASN A 244 -29.01 -8.02 -10.53
N PRO A 245 -29.67 -7.33 -11.47
CA PRO A 245 -29.03 -6.25 -12.21
C PRO A 245 -28.73 -5.05 -11.28
N ILE A 246 -27.56 -4.47 -11.48
CA ILE A 246 -27.13 -3.25 -10.82
C ILE A 246 -26.30 -2.42 -11.81
N GLU A 247 -26.38 -1.11 -11.71
CA GLU A 247 -25.55 -0.20 -12.49
C GLU A 247 -24.06 -0.37 -12.16
N PRO A 248 -23.14 0.03 -13.06
CA PRO A 248 -21.71 0.06 -12.72
C PRO A 248 -21.44 0.93 -11.51
N LEU A 249 -20.78 0.35 -10.51
CA LEU A 249 -20.42 1.04 -9.27
C LEU A 249 -18.95 1.45 -9.28
N PRO A 250 -18.61 2.64 -8.71
CA PRO A 250 -17.22 2.96 -8.39
C PRO A 250 -16.71 2.05 -7.27
N TYR A 251 -15.45 2.19 -6.90
CA TYR A 251 -14.96 1.60 -5.65
C TYR A 251 -15.64 2.33 -4.48
N VAL A 252 -16.48 1.63 -3.74
CA VAL A 252 -17.29 2.19 -2.64
C VAL A 252 -16.55 2.06 -1.31
N LYS A 253 -16.57 3.13 -0.52
CA LYS A 253 -16.21 3.16 0.90
C LYS A 253 -17.41 3.67 1.69
N ASP A 254 -18.04 2.78 2.47
CA ASP A 254 -19.24 3.07 3.22
C ASP A 254 -18.98 3.35 4.71
N LEU A 255 -20.00 3.87 5.38
CA LEU A 255 -20.02 4.22 6.80
C LEU A 255 -19.65 3.06 7.72
N SER A 256 -20.11 1.87 7.35
CA SER A 256 -19.83 0.61 8.06
C SER A 256 -18.40 0.12 7.94
N ARG A 257 -17.52 0.88 7.27
CA ARG A 257 -16.17 0.45 6.83
C ARG A 257 -16.18 -0.62 5.75
N LEU A 258 -17.33 -0.87 5.12
CA LEU A 258 -17.43 -1.68 3.92
C LEU A 258 -16.65 -1.01 2.79
N ALA A 259 -15.85 -1.81 2.09
CA ALA A 259 -15.12 -1.38 0.92
C ALA A 259 -15.19 -2.46 -0.14
N PHE A 260 -15.74 -2.15 -1.32
CA PHE A 260 -15.83 -3.12 -2.41
C PHE A 260 -15.88 -2.43 -3.78
N ARG A 261 -15.55 -3.19 -4.81
CA ARG A 261 -15.54 -2.77 -6.21
C ARG A 261 -15.97 -3.90 -7.14
N SER A 262 -16.27 -3.55 -8.37
CA SER A 262 -16.52 -4.57 -9.41
C SER A 262 -15.26 -5.40 -9.68
N GLU A 263 -15.43 -6.70 -9.86
CA GLU A 263 -14.39 -7.66 -10.21
C GLU A 263 -14.95 -8.72 -11.15
N GLY A 264 -14.54 -8.70 -12.41
CA GLY A 264 -15.06 -9.62 -13.42
C GLY A 264 -16.58 -9.57 -13.53
N ARG A 265 -17.26 -10.68 -13.18
CA ARG A 265 -18.72 -10.79 -13.17
C ARG A 265 -19.35 -10.50 -11.79
N GLY A 266 -18.54 -10.13 -10.81
CA GLY A 266 -18.97 -9.93 -9.45
C GLY A 266 -18.27 -8.73 -8.82
N PHE A 267 -17.96 -8.89 -7.55
CA PHE A 267 -17.38 -7.86 -6.72
C PHE A 267 -16.27 -8.44 -5.86
N SER A 268 -15.26 -7.62 -5.58
CA SER A 268 -14.21 -7.91 -4.60
C SER A 268 -14.24 -6.85 -3.52
N GLY A 269 -14.15 -7.27 -2.26
CA GLY A 269 -14.13 -6.34 -1.14
C GLY A 269 -14.40 -7.02 0.19
N GLY A 270 -14.48 -6.21 1.23
CA GLY A 270 -14.74 -6.66 2.57
C GLY A 270 -15.08 -5.51 3.52
N LEU A 271 -15.26 -5.86 4.77
CA LEU A 271 -15.50 -4.90 5.85
C LEU A 271 -14.31 -4.91 6.80
N VAL A 272 -13.78 -3.73 7.12
CA VAL A 272 -12.65 -3.60 8.02
C VAL A 272 -13.11 -3.79 9.47
N ASN A 273 -12.67 -4.87 10.11
CA ASN A 273 -12.82 -5.05 11.55
C ASN A 273 -11.75 -4.22 12.28
N GLY A 274 -12.17 -3.21 13.05
CA GLY A 274 -11.25 -2.37 13.83
C GLY A 274 -10.59 -3.11 15.01
N ASP A 275 -11.25 -4.15 15.51
CA ASP A 275 -10.83 -4.94 16.67
C ASP A 275 -10.05 -6.21 16.29
N GLU A 276 -9.66 -6.33 15.01
CA GLU A 276 -8.87 -7.45 14.52
C GLU A 276 -7.54 -7.58 15.30
N SER A 277 -7.23 -8.79 15.72
CA SER A 277 -6.02 -9.07 16.49
C SER A 277 -4.74 -8.76 15.72
N ARG A 278 -3.72 -8.30 16.42
CA ARG A 278 -2.37 -8.12 15.91
C ARG A 278 -1.65 -9.46 15.86
N GLY A 279 -0.76 -9.61 14.92
CA GLY A 279 0.06 -10.80 14.76
C GLY A 279 -0.02 -11.41 13.36
N PHE A 280 0.84 -12.38 13.11
CA PHE A 280 0.88 -13.14 11.86
C PHE A 280 -0.21 -14.21 11.87
N ASN A 281 -1.38 -13.86 11.37
CA ASN A 281 -2.52 -14.77 11.27
C ASN A 281 -3.11 -14.68 9.85
N PHE A 282 -3.16 -15.82 9.17
CA PHE A 282 -3.76 -15.95 7.83
C PHE A 282 -5.01 -16.83 7.84
N ASP A 283 -5.49 -17.25 9.03
CA ASP A 283 -6.71 -18.03 9.15
C ASP A 283 -7.90 -17.24 8.60
N VAL A 284 -8.83 -17.96 7.97
CA VAL A 284 -10.03 -17.37 7.37
C VAL A 284 -11.24 -17.72 8.24
N ASP A 285 -12.00 -16.69 8.60
CA ASP A 285 -13.35 -16.87 9.14
C ASP A 285 -14.33 -16.99 7.98
N HIS A 286 -14.84 -18.20 7.74
CA HIS A 286 -15.73 -18.48 6.63
C HIS A 286 -17.14 -17.92 6.81
N ASP A 287 -17.54 -17.66 8.04
CA ASP A 287 -18.86 -17.10 8.37
C ASP A 287 -18.86 -15.55 8.33
N TYR A 288 -17.67 -14.94 8.22
CA TYR A 288 -17.53 -13.48 8.27
C TYR A 288 -18.27 -12.76 7.15
N PHE A 289 -18.31 -13.33 5.94
CA PHE A 289 -19.05 -12.73 4.84
C PHE A 289 -20.54 -12.67 5.18
N GLU A 290 -21.13 -13.80 5.55
CA GLU A 290 -22.58 -13.91 5.80
C GLU A 290 -23.01 -13.09 7.02
N ASN A 291 -22.20 -13.08 8.08
CA ASN A 291 -22.57 -12.44 9.33
C ASN A 291 -22.27 -10.93 9.37
N VAL A 292 -21.28 -10.45 8.57
CA VAL A 292 -20.76 -9.08 8.69
C VAL A 292 -20.78 -8.33 7.37
N VAL A 293 -20.26 -8.91 6.29
CA VAL A 293 -20.10 -8.21 5.02
C VAL A 293 -21.40 -8.13 4.23
N TRP A 294 -22.09 -9.25 4.10
CA TRP A 294 -23.34 -9.32 3.34
C TRP A 294 -24.43 -8.37 3.88
N PRO A 295 -24.70 -8.25 5.20
CA PRO A 295 -25.68 -7.29 5.71
C PRO A 295 -25.34 -5.83 5.34
N ALA A 296 -24.07 -5.46 5.38
CA ALA A 296 -23.62 -4.11 5.01
C ALA A 296 -23.77 -3.86 3.51
N VAL A 297 -23.43 -4.83 2.67
CA VAL A 297 -23.62 -4.77 1.21
C VAL A 297 -25.10 -4.64 0.85
N ALA A 298 -25.96 -5.50 1.40
CA ALA A 298 -27.38 -5.50 1.16
C ALA A 298 -28.09 -4.24 1.66
N HIS A 299 -27.65 -3.69 2.81
CA HIS A 299 -28.13 -2.42 3.31
C HIS A 299 -27.83 -1.27 2.36
N ARG A 300 -26.57 -1.16 1.92
CA ARG A 300 -26.11 -0.03 1.07
C ARG A 300 -26.63 -0.15 -0.36
N PHE A 301 -26.71 -1.36 -0.90
CA PHE A 301 -27.18 -1.65 -2.25
C PHE A 301 -28.23 -2.78 -2.21
N PRO A 302 -29.53 -2.49 -1.96
CA PRO A 302 -30.57 -3.49 -1.84
C PRO A 302 -30.63 -4.54 -2.97
N PRO A 303 -30.36 -4.22 -4.24
CA PRO A 303 -30.28 -5.27 -5.26
C PRO A 303 -29.22 -6.37 -4.98
N LEU A 304 -28.20 -6.08 -4.15
CA LEU A 304 -27.19 -7.05 -3.74
C LEU A 304 -27.62 -7.94 -2.56
N GLU A 305 -28.87 -7.91 -2.13
CA GLU A 305 -29.41 -8.80 -1.08
C GLU A 305 -29.25 -10.29 -1.42
N ALA A 306 -29.25 -10.65 -2.73
CA ALA A 306 -29.04 -12.01 -3.22
C ALA A 306 -27.56 -12.34 -3.49
N ALA A 307 -26.61 -11.55 -2.94
CA ALA A 307 -25.19 -11.79 -3.12
C ALA A 307 -24.77 -13.15 -2.53
N LYS A 308 -23.87 -13.84 -3.26
CA LYS A 308 -23.29 -15.12 -2.84
C LYS A 308 -21.78 -15.02 -2.82
N CYS A 309 -21.17 -15.33 -1.69
CA CYS A 309 -19.73 -15.43 -1.56
C CYS A 309 -19.21 -16.72 -2.21
N HIS A 310 -18.15 -16.58 -3.00
CA HIS A 310 -17.50 -17.72 -3.66
C HIS A 310 -16.12 -18.00 -3.07
N ARG A 311 -15.45 -16.97 -2.57
CA ARG A 311 -14.11 -17.08 -2.02
C ARG A 311 -13.87 -16.01 -0.97
N THR A 312 -13.24 -16.43 0.13
CA THR A 312 -12.68 -15.55 1.16
C THR A 312 -11.21 -15.87 1.29
N TRP A 313 -10.39 -14.82 1.41
CA TRP A 313 -8.98 -14.96 1.75
C TRP A 313 -8.57 -13.88 2.74
N SER A 314 -7.47 -14.10 3.42
CA SER A 314 -6.90 -13.16 4.36
C SER A 314 -5.57 -12.60 3.85
N GLY A 315 -5.25 -11.39 4.23
CA GLY A 315 -3.97 -10.74 4.03
C GLY A 315 -3.56 -9.99 5.27
N LEU A 316 -2.32 -9.54 5.33
CA LEU A 316 -1.82 -8.75 6.45
C LEU A 316 -1.64 -7.29 6.03
N TYR A 317 -2.24 -6.37 6.78
CA TYR A 317 -1.79 -4.98 6.76
C TYR A 317 -0.49 -4.86 7.55
N GLU A 318 0.40 -4.02 7.10
CA GLU A 318 1.51 -3.46 7.86
C GLU A 318 1.00 -2.27 8.67
N GLN A 319 0.30 -2.54 9.77
CA GLN A 319 -0.39 -1.51 10.54
C GLN A 319 0.60 -0.66 11.33
N ASN A 320 0.68 0.64 11.03
CA ASN A 320 1.38 1.59 11.88
C ASN A 320 0.45 2.00 13.03
N GLU A 321 0.78 1.60 14.25
CA GLU A 321 -0.06 1.83 15.43
C GLU A 321 0.02 3.27 15.95
N LEU A 322 1.03 4.08 15.54
CA LEU A 322 1.12 5.47 15.92
C LEU A 322 0.00 6.30 15.28
N ASP A 323 -0.15 6.20 13.97
CA ASP A 323 -0.99 7.12 13.21
C ASP A 323 -1.63 6.54 11.94
N GLY A 324 -1.30 5.31 11.55
CA GLY A 324 -1.80 4.69 10.32
C GLY A 324 -1.10 5.16 9.04
N ASN A 325 -0.14 6.09 9.13
CA ASN A 325 0.62 6.60 8.00
C ASN A 325 2.00 5.92 7.87
N PRO A 326 2.55 5.79 6.65
CA PRO A 326 3.83 5.12 6.45
C PRO A 326 4.98 5.90 7.08
N VAL A 327 6.03 5.18 7.47
CA VAL A 327 7.33 5.75 7.80
C VAL A 327 8.19 5.68 6.54
N ILE A 328 8.61 6.85 6.02
CA ILE A 328 9.41 6.98 4.80
C ILE A 328 10.62 7.87 5.07
N GLY A 329 11.82 7.30 5.10
CA GLY A 329 13.03 8.07 5.32
C GLY A 329 14.13 7.31 6.05
N ALA A 330 15.23 8.02 6.36
CA ALA A 330 16.37 7.49 7.09
C ALA A 330 16.16 7.57 8.60
N TRP A 331 16.86 6.72 9.35
CA TRP A 331 16.94 6.87 10.80
C TRP A 331 18.08 7.83 11.19
N ASN A 332 17.88 9.11 10.90
CA ASN A 332 18.91 10.15 10.98
C ASN A 332 19.54 10.32 12.38
N ALA A 333 18.78 10.02 13.44
CA ALA A 333 19.27 10.20 14.81
C ALA A 333 20.37 9.20 15.21
N ARG A 334 20.44 8.04 14.52
CA ARG A 334 21.38 6.96 14.89
C ARG A 334 22.07 6.33 13.67
N LEU A 335 21.30 5.62 12.82
CA LEU A 335 21.85 4.88 11.67
C LEU A 335 21.49 5.62 10.37
N LYS A 336 22.34 6.57 9.97
CA LYS A 336 22.09 7.42 8.79
C LYS A 336 21.97 6.65 7.47
N ASN A 337 22.40 5.38 7.45
CA ASN A 337 22.34 4.52 6.28
C ASN A 337 21.28 3.42 6.39
N LEU A 338 20.39 3.49 7.38
CA LEU A 338 19.19 2.65 7.45
C LEU A 338 17.97 3.49 7.06
N TYR A 339 17.31 3.09 5.99
CA TYR A 339 16.08 3.69 5.49
C TYR A 339 14.90 2.78 5.76
N THR A 340 13.75 3.36 6.03
CA THR A 340 12.49 2.64 6.23
C THR A 340 11.45 3.12 5.24
N VAL A 341 10.68 2.20 4.67
CA VAL A 341 9.54 2.48 3.82
C VAL A 341 8.46 1.42 4.09
N ALA A 342 7.69 1.64 5.14
CA ALA A 342 6.75 0.65 5.67
C ALA A 342 5.65 1.31 6.52
N GLY A 343 4.63 0.54 6.90
CA GLY A 343 3.58 1.00 7.80
C GLY A 343 2.44 1.72 7.09
N PHE A 344 2.15 1.38 5.85
CA PHE A 344 1.11 2.02 5.03
C PHE A 344 -0.33 1.71 5.46
N SER A 345 -0.55 0.80 6.37
CA SER A 345 -1.86 0.52 6.98
C SER A 345 -2.99 0.32 5.95
N GLY A 346 -2.70 -0.33 4.82
CA GLY A 346 -3.63 -0.69 3.76
C GLY A 346 -3.55 0.14 2.48
N HIS A 347 -2.72 1.20 2.40
CA HIS A 347 -2.58 2.00 1.16
C HIS A 347 -1.20 1.90 0.50
N GLY A 348 -0.38 0.91 0.88
CA GLY A 348 0.98 0.76 0.36
C GLY A 348 1.05 0.43 -1.14
N MET A 349 0.13 -0.39 -1.64
CA MET A 349 0.11 -0.76 -3.05
C MET A 349 -0.01 0.46 -3.96
N MET A 350 -1.00 1.31 -3.72
CA MET A 350 -1.23 2.51 -4.55
C MET A 350 -0.13 3.57 -4.39
N HIS A 351 0.58 3.59 -3.27
CA HIS A 351 1.66 4.55 -3.02
C HIS A 351 3.06 4.01 -3.38
N ALA A 352 3.17 2.74 -3.74
CA ALA A 352 4.46 2.12 -4.06
C ALA A 352 5.29 2.89 -5.11
N PRO A 353 4.72 3.41 -6.21
CA PRO A 353 5.48 4.22 -7.16
C PRO A 353 6.14 5.45 -6.53
N ALA A 354 5.38 6.23 -5.77
CA ALA A 354 5.86 7.47 -5.15
C ALA A 354 6.84 7.20 -4.00
N ALA A 355 6.52 6.24 -3.13
CA ALA A 355 7.34 5.90 -1.98
C ALA A 355 8.71 5.32 -2.41
N GLY A 356 8.71 4.42 -3.40
CA GLY A 356 9.94 3.87 -3.97
C GLY A 356 10.80 4.96 -4.60
N ARG A 357 10.19 5.89 -5.32
CA ARG A 357 10.88 7.07 -5.86
C ARG A 357 11.48 7.94 -4.75
N GLY A 358 10.71 8.25 -3.71
CA GLY A 358 11.19 9.08 -2.60
C GLY A 358 12.41 8.48 -1.90
N ILE A 359 12.40 7.17 -1.61
CA ILE A 359 13.56 6.47 -1.02
C ILE A 359 14.74 6.47 -2.00
N ALA A 360 14.52 6.27 -3.29
CA ALA A 360 15.58 6.32 -4.28
C ALA A 360 16.23 7.72 -4.38
N GLU A 361 15.43 8.78 -4.26
CA GLU A 361 15.94 10.17 -4.23
C GLU A 361 16.81 10.41 -2.99
N LEU A 362 16.40 9.93 -1.82
CA LEU A 362 17.20 10.01 -0.60
C LEU A 362 18.52 9.23 -0.72
N LEU A 363 18.49 8.03 -1.32
CA LEU A 363 19.68 7.19 -1.49
C LEU A 363 20.68 7.80 -2.48
N VAL A 364 20.21 8.34 -3.61
CA VAL A 364 21.07 8.84 -4.69
C VAL A 364 21.47 10.30 -4.49
N HIS A 365 20.56 11.13 -3.98
CA HIS A 365 20.75 12.59 -3.89
C HIS A 365 20.86 13.11 -2.45
N GLY A 366 20.60 12.27 -1.45
CA GLY A 366 20.60 12.67 -0.04
C GLY A 366 19.40 13.51 0.39
N ALA A 367 18.46 13.82 -0.51
CA ALA A 367 17.27 14.62 -0.24
C ALA A 367 16.14 14.27 -1.21
N PHE A 368 14.89 14.48 -0.80
CA PHE A 368 13.74 14.43 -1.70
C PHE A 368 13.87 15.49 -2.79
N GLN A 369 13.57 15.12 -4.03
CA GLN A 369 13.68 16.00 -5.20
C GLN A 369 12.30 16.35 -5.78
N SER A 370 11.37 15.42 -5.76
CA SER A 370 10.08 15.55 -6.44
C SER A 370 8.92 15.76 -5.49
N LEU A 371 8.85 14.98 -4.43
CA LEU A 371 7.82 15.05 -3.39
C LEU A 371 8.52 15.14 -2.04
N ASP A 372 8.23 16.19 -1.29
CA ASP A 372 8.74 16.29 0.10
C ASP A 372 7.89 15.38 1.01
N LEU A 373 8.45 14.24 1.38
CA LEU A 373 7.84 13.27 2.28
C LEU A 373 8.41 13.36 3.72
N SER A 374 9.11 14.42 4.06
CA SER A 374 9.82 14.56 5.34
C SER A 374 8.91 14.44 6.56
N LYS A 375 7.65 14.90 6.48
CA LYS A 375 6.66 14.71 7.55
C LYS A 375 6.29 13.25 7.81
N LEU A 376 6.53 12.36 6.85
CA LEU A 376 6.38 10.92 7.00
C LEU A 376 7.64 10.25 7.56
N GLY A 377 8.69 11.02 7.91
CA GLY A 377 9.94 10.54 8.46
C GLY A 377 9.80 9.84 9.82
N TYR A 378 10.88 9.16 10.23
CA TYR A 378 10.93 8.43 11.51
C TYR A 378 10.96 9.36 12.74
N GLU A 379 11.31 10.61 12.57
CA GLU A 379 11.40 11.61 13.64
C GLU A 379 10.08 11.75 14.40
N ARG A 380 8.92 11.66 13.70
CA ARG A 380 7.61 11.71 14.36
C ARG A 380 7.34 10.48 15.25
N VAL A 381 7.89 9.32 14.88
CA VAL A 381 7.80 8.10 15.69
C VAL A 381 8.60 8.27 16.98
N GLN A 382 9.84 8.77 16.89
CA GLN A 382 10.69 9.05 18.06
C GLN A 382 10.07 10.09 18.99
N ALA A 383 9.45 11.11 18.42
CA ALA A 383 8.78 12.17 19.18
C ALA A 383 7.39 11.77 19.71
N SER A 384 6.88 10.58 19.34
CA SER A 384 5.50 10.15 19.61
C SER A 384 4.46 11.18 19.14
N GLN A 385 4.70 11.80 17.99
CA GLN A 385 3.84 12.83 17.39
C GLN A 385 3.07 12.23 16.21
N PRO A 386 1.82 11.77 16.39
CA PRO A 386 1.05 11.17 15.32
C PRO A 386 0.68 12.20 14.25
N TYR A 387 0.77 11.79 12.98
CA TYR A 387 0.34 12.54 11.82
C TYR A 387 -0.76 11.75 11.09
N ARG A 388 -2.01 11.99 11.45
CA ARG A 388 -3.15 11.16 11.08
C ARG A 388 -3.92 11.70 9.90
N GLU A 389 -4.46 10.79 9.08
CA GLU A 389 -5.53 11.09 8.15
C GLU A 389 -6.84 11.40 8.88
N GLU A 390 -7.60 12.40 8.41
CA GLU A 390 -8.89 12.78 9.01
C GLU A 390 -10.05 12.13 8.25
N GLY A 391 -10.78 11.23 8.91
CA GLY A 391 -12.01 10.63 8.37
C GLY A 391 -11.79 9.60 7.26
N ILE A 392 -10.57 9.10 7.09
CA ILE A 392 -10.21 8.01 6.17
C ILE A 392 -10.02 6.74 6.98
N LEU A 393 -10.72 5.69 6.59
CA LEU A 393 -10.74 4.40 7.28
C LEU A 393 -10.15 3.31 6.39
#